data_bcfc911eb4f43903c119d13fede40487
#
_entry.id   bcfc911eb4f43903c119d13fede40487
#
_cell.length_a   1.000
_cell.length_b   1.000
_cell.length_c   1.000
_cell.angle_alpha   90.00
_cell.angle_beta   90.00
_cell.angle_gamma   90.00
#
_symmetry.space_group_name_H-M   'P 1'
#
loop_
_entity.id
_entity.type
_entity.pdbx_description
1 polymer ?
#
loop_
_entity_poly.entity_id
_entity_poly.type
_entity_poly.pdbx_seq_one_letter_code
_entity_poly.pdbx_strand_id
1 'polypeptide(L)'
;MNRYDLIIIGAGPAGLSAAISAAKNGLSVIVFDENSKPGGQLFKQIHKFFGSKEHKAKIRGFRIGEELLKEAEELNVTVVLDAIVTGLYQDKEITVKIGEEICHYKGDAVIAATGATENMVPFEGWTLPGVIGAGASQTMMNLHRIKPGNRVLMLGTGNVGLVVSFQLLQAGCQVAALVDAAPKIGGYGVHAAKVARCGVPFFLSHTIIKAEGGDRVRGVVIGEVDSSFQLIPGTEKHFDVDTICLAVGLSPMSQLLHMAGCKMQDTPLGYVPVIDENGATSIPGIYAAGDVSGIEEASSAMIEGRIAGAKAAEYLGFLSEDAAEETTAELELALDRLRKGMFAPENRGKKITLTDEGIPVSESLLTKGYLAEDELDRFPGIAKGKGIHPVMECTQNIPCNPCQDACPRKCIKIGETITSLPVIDEENTCSGCGMCVASCSGQAIFLLNEEYEPGYASITLPYEFLPLPVKGDTGTALDRSGKEVCQAEIIEVKTLKAFDHTSLLTMKVPLDMAVKARFYKSGGCSHE
;
A
#
# COMPACT_ATOMS: atom_id res chain seq x y z
N MET A 1 37.68 7.44 14.46
CA MET A 1 36.25 7.23 14.74
C MET A 1 35.51 8.47 14.30
N ASN A 2 34.65 8.36 13.32
CA ASN A 2 33.85 9.49 12.81
C ASN A 2 32.69 9.77 13.78
N ARG A 3 32.42 11.05 14.08
CA ARG A 3 31.38 11.47 15.03
C ARG A 3 30.36 12.36 14.33
N TYR A 4 29.08 12.14 14.64
CA TYR A 4 27.93 12.91 14.16
C TYR A 4 27.00 13.21 15.34
N ASP A 5 26.24 14.29 15.25
CA ASP A 5 25.19 14.57 16.25
C ASP A 5 24.13 13.46 16.21
N LEU A 6 23.73 13.05 15.00
CA LEU A 6 22.71 12.02 14.80
C LEU A 6 23.16 10.96 13.78
N ILE A 7 23.05 9.70 14.17
CA ILE A 7 23.16 8.55 13.27
C ILE A 7 21.76 7.95 13.05
N ILE A 8 21.42 7.66 11.80
CA ILE A 8 20.17 7.00 11.42
C ILE A 8 20.48 5.69 10.72
N ILE A 9 19.81 4.62 11.12
CA ILE A 9 19.97 3.28 10.56
C ILE A 9 18.75 2.94 9.71
N GLY A 10 18.91 2.95 8.39
CA GLY A 10 17.88 2.76 7.38
C GLY A 10 17.49 4.06 6.68
N ALA A 11 17.65 4.11 5.35
CA ALA A 11 17.23 5.22 4.48
C ALA A 11 15.84 5.00 3.86
N GLY A 12 14.93 4.34 4.60
CA GLY A 12 13.52 4.19 4.24
C GLY A 12 12.71 5.46 4.54
N PRO A 13 11.37 5.42 4.40
CA PRO A 13 10.49 6.58 4.63
C PRO A 13 10.67 7.19 6.02
N ALA A 14 10.77 6.37 7.07
CA ALA A 14 10.99 6.85 8.43
C ALA A 14 12.37 7.50 8.58
N GLY A 15 13.44 6.82 8.15
CA GLY A 15 14.80 7.30 8.34
C GLY A 15 15.11 8.58 7.56
N LEU A 16 14.67 8.69 6.29
CA LEU A 16 14.84 9.92 5.51
C LEU A 16 14.03 11.08 6.10
N SER A 17 12.80 10.82 6.58
CA SER A 17 11.98 11.85 7.24
C SER A 17 12.58 12.30 8.57
N ALA A 18 13.18 11.38 9.33
CA ALA A 18 13.92 11.70 10.56
C ALA A 18 15.16 12.55 10.26
N ALA A 19 15.93 12.18 9.23
CA ALA A 19 17.11 12.91 8.81
C ALA A 19 16.79 14.35 8.40
N ILE A 20 15.73 14.54 7.61
CA ILE A 20 15.25 15.86 7.19
C ILE A 20 14.82 16.69 8.40
N SER A 21 14.04 16.10 9.32
CA SER A 21 13.57 16.80 10.52
C SER A 21 14.73 17.24 11.41
N ALA A 22 15.70 16.38 11.65
CA ALA A 22 16.88 16.67 12.46
C ALA A 22 17.81 17.72 11.79
N ALA A 23 18.08 17.55 10.49
CA ALA A 23 18.96 18.46 9.75
C ALA A 23 18.36 19.87 9.64
N LYS A 24 17.05 20.04 9.53
CA LYS A 24 16.36 21.34 9.60
C LYS A 24 16.59 22.08 10.92
N ASN A 25 16.85 21.34 11.98
CA ASN A 25 17.18 21.88 13.30
C ASN A 25 18.70 22.04 13.52
N GLY A 26 19.51 21.83 12.48
CA GLY A 26 20.95 22.12 12.49
C GLY A 26 21.86 20.97 12.91
N LEU A 27 21.34 19.74 13.08
CA LEU A 27 22.16 18.59 13.41
C LEU A 27 23.01 18.14 12.21
N SER A 28 24.22 17.68 12.47
CA SER A 28 25.00 16.91 11.51
C SER A 28 24.47 15.46 11.49
N VAL A 29 23.93 15.05 10.34
CA VAL A 29 23.21 13.77 10.21
C VAL A 29 23.91 12.85 9.21
N ILE A 30 24.10 11.59 9.60
CA ILE A 30 24.50 10.50 8.70
C ILE A 30 23.46 9.37 8.74
N VAL A 31 23.13 8.86 7.55
CA VAL A 31 22.20 7.75 7.35
C VAL A 31 22.94 6.57 6.73
N PHE A 32 22.80 5.38 7.28
CA PHE A 32 23.34 4.14 6.73
C PHE A 32 22.20 3.26 6.19
N ASP A 33 22.38 2.72 4.98
CA ASP A 33 21.44 1.78 4.39
C ASP A 33 22.16 0.60 3.74
N GLU A 34 21.68 -0.61 3.95
CA GLU A 34 22.25 -1.84 3.37
C GLU A 34 22.03 -1.98 1.88
N ASN A 35 21.04 -1.25 1.33
CA ASN A 35 20.71 -1.32 -0.08
C ASN A 35 21.61 -0.39 -0.91
N SER A 36 21.76 -0.75 -2.19
CA SER A 36 22.45 0.08 -3.18
C SER A 36 21.65 1.30 -3.67
N LYS A 37 20.39 1.43 -3.22
CA LYS A 37 19.49 2.55 -3.51
C LYS A 37 18.77 2.97 -2.22
N PRO A 38 18.77 4.27 -1.92
CA PRO A 38 18.05 4.78 -0.75
C PRO A 38 16.54 4.85 -1.01
N GLY A 39 15.74 5.01 0.06
CA GLY A 39 14.28 5.12 0.00
C GLY A 39 13.55 3.85 0.41
N GLY A 40 14.25 2.78 0.72
CA GLY A 40 13.69 1.54 1.26
C GLY A 40 12.56 1.00 0.39
N GLN A 41 11.42 0.72 0.99
CA GLN A 41 10.27 0.15 0.28
C GLN A 41 9.56 1.15 -0.66
N LEU A 42 9.76 2.47 -0.52
CA LEU A 42 9.12 3.48 -1.38
C LEU A 42 9.42 3.29 -2.87
N PHE A 43 10.65 2.93 -3.23
CA PHE A 43 11.01 2.74 -4.64
C PHE A 43 10.33 1.56 -5.32
N LYS A 44 9.80 0.61 -4.56
CA LYS A 44 9.01 -0.51 -5.08
C LYS A 44 7.53 -0.14 -5.24
N GLN A 45 7.06 0.95 -4.63
CA GLN A 45 5.66 1.36 -4.56
C GLN A 45 5.29 2.20 -5.77
N ILE A 46 4.80 1.55 -6.83
CA ILE A 46 4.35 2.23 -8.06
C ILE A 46 2.88 2.68 -8.00
N HIS A 47 2.13 2.33 -6.96
CA HIS A 47 0.76 2.79 -6.73
C HIS A 47 0.73 4.14 -6.01
N LYS A 48 -0.41 4.83 -6.07
CA LYS A 48 -0.68 6.08 -5.38
C LYS A 48 -1.01 5.84 -3.90
N PHE A 49 -0.48 6.68 -3.02
CA PHE A 49 -0.71 6.58 -1.57
C PHE A 49 -2.09 7.10 -1.17
N PHE A 50 -2.62 6.53 -0.11
CA PHE A 50 -3.82 6.99 0.59
C PHE A 50 -3.49 8.12 1.58
N GLY A 51 -4.51 8.70 2.20
CA GLY A 51 -4.34 9.80 3.15
C GLY A 51 -4.86 11.13 2.62
N SER A 52 -4.32 12.22 3.13
CA SER A 52 -4.53 13.59 2.67
C SER A 52 -3.24 14.18 2.08
N LYS A 53 -3.27 15.46 1.72
CA LYS A 53 -2.09 16.17 1.19
C LYS A 53 -0.90 16.11 2.15
N GLU A 54 -1.11 16.22 3.45
CA GLU A 54 -0.07 16.12 4.49
C GLU A 54 0.58 14.74 4.55
N HIS A 55 -0.16 13.69 4.15
CA HIS A 55 0.29 12.30 4.08
C HIS A 55 0.88 11.91 2.72
N LYS A 56 1.12 12.87 1.82
CA LYS A 56 1.56 12.62 0.44
C LYS A 56 0.58 11.77 -0.39
N ALA A 57 -0.73 11.84 -0.08
CA ALA A 57 -1.76 11.11 -0.83
C ALA A 57 -1.75 11.45 -2.33
N LYS A 58 -2.21 10.53 -3.16
CA LYS A 58 -2.21 10.54 -4.63
C LYS A 58 -0.83 10.57 -5.30
N ILE A 59 0.26 10.65 -4.53
CA ILE A 59 1.64 10.56 -5.06
C ILE A 59 2.07 9.10 -5.03
N ARG A 60 2.82 8.66 -6.04
CA ARG A 60 3.37 7.29 -6.08
C ARG A 60 4.57 7.18 -5.14
N GLY A 61 4.72 6.02 -4.49
CA GLY A 61 5.74 5.84 -3.47
C GLY A 61 7.16 6.17 -3.94
N PHE A 62 7.55 5.76 -5.16
CA PHE A 62 8.87 6.07 -5.70
C PHE A 62 9.12 7.58 -5.86
N ARG A 63 8.09 8.37 -6.21
CA ARG A 63 8.21 9.84 -6.27
C ARG A 63 8.36 10.46 -4.89
N ILE A 64 7.67 9.91 -3.89
CA ILE A 64 7.85 10.34 -2.50
C ILE A 64 9.31 10.10 -2.07
N GLY A 65 9.86 8.94 -2.42
CA GLY A 65 11.26 8.62 -2.17
C GLY A 65 12.22 9.62 -2.84
N GLU A 66 11.98 9.96 -4.11
CA GLU A 66 12.75 10.97 -4.84
C GLU A 66 12.68 12.36 -4.19
N GLU A 67 11.49 12.78 -3.75
CA GLU A 67 11.29 14.06 -3.05
C GLU A 67 12.05 14.10 -1.71
N LEU A 68 11.95 13.03 -0.90
CA LEU A 68 12.66 12.95 0.39
C LEU A 68 14.17 12.95 0.23
N LEU A 69 14.70 12.23 -0.76
CA LEU A 69 16.13 12.23 -1.05
C LEU A 69 16.65 13.61 -1.44
N LYS A 70 15.94 14.25 -2.35
CA LYS A 70 16.30 15.61 -2.78
C LYS A 70 16.32 16.59 -1.61
N GLU A 71 15.30 16.53 -0.73
CA GLU A 71 15.24 17.38 0.45
C GLU A 71 16.39 17.07 1.44
N ALA A 72 16.74 15.80 1.62
CA ALA A 72 17.88 15.39 2.44
C ALA A 72 19.22 15.89 1.88
N GLU A 73 19.41 15.80 0.55
CA GLU A 73 20.59 16.34 -0.14
C GLU A 73 20.72 17.86 0.02
N GLU A 74 19.62 18.61 -0.15
CA GLU A 74 19.57 20.08 0.03
C GLU A 74 19.93 20.51 1.47
N LEU A 75 19.70 19.64 2.46
CA LEU A 75 20.05 19.83 3.86
C LEU A 75 21.43 19.27 4.25
N ASN A 76 22.23 18.83 3.28
CA ASN A 76 23.55 18.24 3.49
C ASN A 76 23.54 16.97 4.38
N VAL A 77 22.49 16.19 4.36
CA VAL A 77 22.45 14.88 5.01
C VAL A 77 23.38 13.91 4.27
N THR A 78 24.29 13.27 5.01
CA THR A 78 25.17 12.24 4.44
C THR A 78 24.43 10.90 4.39
N VAL A 79 24.22 10.33 3.20
CA VAL A 79 23.62 9.00 3.03
C VAL A 79 24.69 8.04 2.51
N VAL A 80 24.95 6.95 3.26
CA VAL A 80 25.93 5.91 2.92
C VAL A 80 25.16 4.62 2.59
N LEU A 81 25.27 4.19 1.34
CA LEU A 81 24.62 3.00 0.80
C LEU A 81 25.57 1.80 0.79
N ASP A 82 25.04 0.60 0.52
CA ASP A 82 25.78 -0.67 0.61
C ASP A 82 26.53 -0.79 1.96
N ALA A 83 25.91 -0.25 3.02
CA ALA A 83 26.47 -0.09 4.34
C ALA A 83 25.61 -0.84 5.38
N ILE A 84 26.06 -2.00 5.80
CA ILE A 84 25.34 -2.87 6.72
C ILE A 84 25.73 -2.52 8.15
N VAL A 85 24.82 -1.98 8.94
CA VAL A 85 25.02 -1.78 10.37
C VAL A 85 24.95 -3.15 11.05
N THR A 86 26.08 -3.60 11.60
CA THR A 86 26.23 -4.92 12.22
C THR A 86 26.16 -4.89 13.74
N GLY A 87 26.23 -3.71 14.35
CA GLY A 87 26.11 -3.51 15.79
C GLY A 87 25.63 -2.12 16.16
N LEU A 88 24.83 -2.05 17.21
CA LEU A 88 24.45 -0.84 17.93
C LEU A 88 24.66 -1.09 19.42
N TYR A 89 25.37 -0.18 20.07
CA TYR A 89 25.74 -0.30 21.47
C TYR A 89 25.07 0.76 22.34
N GLN A 90 24.95 0.49 23.63
CA GLN A 90 24.26 1.36 24.60
C GLN A 90 24.83 2.79 24.65
N ASP A 91 26.12 2.94 24.41
CA ASP A 91 26.81 4.24 24.37
C ASP A 91 26.68 4.95 23.02
N LYS A 92 25.80 4.45 22.12
CA LYS A 92 25.52 5.01 20.77
C LYS A 92 26.67 4.86 19.78
N GLU A 93 27.61 3.97 20.02
CA GLU A 93 28.53 3.50 19.00
C GLU A 93 27.83 2.53 18.07
N ILE A 94 28.16 2.59 16.77
CA ILE A 94 27.72 1.59 15.79
C ILE A 94 28.93 1.00 15.06
N THR A 95 28.79 -0.26 14.66
CA THR A 95 29.69 -0.92 13.72
C THR A 95 28.99 -1.09 12.38
N VAL A 96 29.68 -0.70 11.31
CA VAL A 96 29.13 -0.70 9.94
C VAL A 96 30.09 -1.44 9.02
N LYS A 97 29.60 -2.44 8.31
CA LYS A 97 30.32 -3.11 7.22
C LYS A 97 30.10 -2.32 5.92
N ILE A 98 31.19 -1.83 5.34
CA ILE A 98 31.22 -1.12 4.03
C ILE A 98 32.23 -1.84 3.14
N GLY A 99 31.75 -2.51 2.11
CA GLY A 99 32.58 -3.41 1.32
C GLY A 99 33.14 -4.56 2.20
N GLU A 100 34.49 -4.67 2.28
CA GLU A 100 35.14 -5.67 3.12
C GLU A 100 35.62 -5.10 4.49
N GLU A 101 35.39 -3.82 4.76
CA GLU A 101 35.86 -3.16 5.97
C GLU A 101 34.76 -3.03 7.03
N ILE A 102 35.15 -3.11 8.30
CA ILE A 102 34.32 -2.75 9.45
C ILE A 102 34.73 -1.38 9.95
N CYS A 103 33.83 -0.44 9.86
CA CYS A 103 34.00 0.93 10.31
C CYS A 103 33.24 1.18 11.62
N HIS A 104 33.78 2.08 12.45
CA HIS A 104 33.16 2.50 13.70
C HIS A 104 32.74 3.96 13.62
N TYR A 105 31.50 4.22 14.02
CA TYR A 105 30.94 5.56 14.10
C TYR A 105 30.34 5.80 15.48
N LYS A 106 30.34 7.05 15.92
CA LYS A 106 29.77 7.48 17.20
C LYS A 106 28.73 8.57 16.96
N GLY A 107 27.52 8.34 17.44
CA GLY A 107 26.46 9.34 17.48
C GLY A 107 26.28 9.92 18.89
N ASP A 108 25.84 11.16 18.98
CA ASP A 108 25.32 11.70 20.24
C ASP A 108 23.86 11.29 20.46
N ALA A 109 23.13 11.01 19.35
CA ALA A 109 21.86 10.26 19.31
C ALA A 109 21.85 9.25 18.14
N VAL A 110 20.95 8.25 18.22
CA VAL A 110 20.73 7.24 17.17
C VAL A 110 19.25 7.02 16.96
N ILE A 111 18.80 6.97 15.69
CA ILE A 111 17.45 6.56 15.32
C ILE A 111 17.54 5.24 14.52
N ALA A 112 16.93 4.17 15.05
CA ALA A 112 16.74 2.93 14.32
C ALA A 112 15.47 3.02 13.46
N ALA A 113 15.61 2.99 12.14
CA ALA A 113 14.56 3.00 11.14
C ALA A 113 14.71 1.82 10.16
N THR A 114 15.07 0.67 10.72
CA THR A 114 15.45 -0.56 10.00
C THR A 114 14.27 -1.26 9.31
N GLY A 115 13.03 -0.83 9.59
CA GLY A 115 11.85 -1.38 8.95
C GLY A 115 11.52 -2.80 9.39
N ALA A 116 11.03 -3.60 8.44
CA ALA A 116 10.58 -4.98 8.67
C ALA A 116 10.98 -5.90 7.51
N THR A 117 11.04 -7.20 7.80
CA THR A 117 11.28 -8.28 6.84
C THR A 117 10.01 -9.08 6.58
N GLU A 118 9.91 -9.71 5.38
CA GLU A 118 8.78 -10.56 5.04
C GLU A 118 8.81 -11.88 5.79
N ASN A 119 7.64 -12.30 6.26
CA ASN A 119 7.46 -13.62 6.85
C ASN A 119 7.32 -14.68 5.77
N MET A 120 7.80 -15.86 6.06
CA MET A 120 7.63 -17.06 5.23
C MET A 120 6.82 -18.10 6.02
N VAL A 121 6.00 -18.87 5.31
CA VAL A 121 5.22 -19.99 5.87
C VAL A 121 5.77 -21.28 5.31
N PRO A 122 6.19 -22.23 6.15
CA PRO A 122 6.64 -23.54 5.69
C PRO A 122 5.46 -24.41 5.27
N PHE A 123 5.58 -25.03 4.10
CA PHE A 123 4.69 -26.06 3.56
C PHE A 123 5.52 -27.03 2.71
N GLU A 124 5.00 -28.16 2.33
CA GLU A 124 5.75 -29.11 1.50
C GLU A 124 6.16 -28.45 0.17
N GLY A 125 7.45 -28.47 -0.15
CA GLY A 125 8.02 -27.85 -1.35
C GLY A 125 8.23 -26.35 -1.31
N TRP A 126 8.10 -25.68 -0.15
CA TRP A 126 8.28 -24.22 -0.02
C TRP A 126 9.66 -23.68 -0.39
N THR A 127 10.67 -24.57 -0.46
CA THR A 127 12.03 -24.22 -0.89
C THR A 127 12.29 -24.37 -2.39
N LEU A 128 11.28 -24.78 -3.17
CA LEU A 128 11.42 -24.88 -4.61
C LEU A 128 11.64 -23.49 -5.24
N PRO A 129 12.55 -23.35 -6.20
CA PRO A 129 12.65 -22.17 -7.04
C PRO A 129 11.28 -21.80 -7.65
N GLY A 130 10.84 -20.55 -7.46
CA GLY A 130 9.51 -20.09 -7.83
C GLY A 130 8.59 -19.84 -6.62
N VAL A 131 8.98 -20.25 -5.39
CA VAL A 131 8.36 -19.78 -4.16
C VAL A 131 9.11 -18.54 -3.69
N ILE A 132 8.44 -17.39 -3.65
CA ILE A 132 9.06 -16.08 -3.36
C ILE A 132 8.14 -15.21 -2.50
N GLY A 133 8.70 -14.24 -1.77
CA GLY A 133 7.93 -13.22 -1.06
C GLY A 133 7.32 -12.19 -2.01
N ALA A 134 6.26 -11.52 -1.57
CA ALA A 134 5.58 -10.46 -2.33
C ALA A 134 6.49 -9.25 -2.57
N GLY A 135 7.29 -8.83 -1.59
CA GLY A 135 8.27 -7.76 -1.74
C GLY A 135 9.43 -8.13 -2.66
N ALA A 136 9.82 -9.42 -2.70
CA ALA A 136 10.77 -9.92 -3.69
C ALA A 136 10.19 -9.82 -5.11
N SER A 137 8.91 -10.19 -5.32
CA SER A 137 8.19 -9.97 -6.59
C SER A 137 8.18 -8.49 -6.99
N GLN A 138 7.87 -7.59 -6.05
CA GLN A 138 7.91 -6.15 -6.33
C GLN A 138 9.30 -5.67 -6.73
N THR A 139 10.34 -6.17 -6.07
CA THR A 139 11.74 -5.84 -6.40
C THR A 139 12.06 -6.26 -7.82
N MET A 140 11.73 -7.50 -8.20
CA MET A 140 11.94 -8.00 -9.57
C MET A 140 11.23 -7.12 -10.59
N MET A 141 9.92 -6.85 -10.41
CA MET A 141 9.12 -6.10 -11.38
C MET A 141 9.49 -4.61 -11.42
N ASN A 142 9.47 -3.95 -10.26
CA ASN A 142 9.45 -2.49 -10.19
C ASN A 142 10.85 -1.87 -10.20
N LEU A 143 11.88 -2.58 -9.71
CA LEU A 143 13.26 -2.10 -9.75
C LEU A 143 14.05 -2.70 -10.92
N HIS A 144 13.89 -4.00 -11.18
CA HIS A 144 14.71 -4.71 -12.18
C HIS A 144 13.99 -4.97 -13.51
N ARG A 145 12.66 -4.69 -13.59
CA ARG A 145 11.83 -4.96 -14.78
C ARG A 145 11.87 -6.43 -15.21
N ILE A 146 11.95 -7.33 -14.24
CA ILE A 146 11.95 -8.77 -14.42
C ILE A 146 10.58 -9.31 -14.03
N LYS A 147 9.96 -10.04 -14.92
CA LYS A 147 8.71 -10.75 -14.68
C LYS A 147 8.99 -11.97 -13.78
N PRO A 148 8.36 -12.07 -12.57
CA PRO A 148 8.69 -13.14 -11.62
C PRO A 148 8.21 -14.53 -12.08
N GLY A 149 7.19 -14.59 -12.93
CA GLY A 149 6.65 -15.82 -13.51
C GLY A 149 5.56 -15.50 -14.52
N ASN A 150 4.94 -16.51 -15.11
CA ASN A 150 3.82 -16.35 -16.04
C ASN A 150 2.48 -16.52 -15.34
N ARG A 151 2.37 -17.52 -14.48
CA ARG A 151 1.14 -17.84 -13.76
C ARG A 151 1.42 -17.99 -12.26
N VAL A 152 0.89 -17.06 -11.48
CA VAL A 152 1.24 -16.86 -10.08
C VAL A 152 0.02 -17.17 -9.19
N LEU A 153 0.23 -17.92 -8.10
CA LEU A 153 -0.73 -17.96 -6.99
C LEU A 153 -0.21 -17.07 -5.86
N MET A 154 -1.09 -16.21 -5.32
CA MET A 154 -0.78 -15.34 -4.18
C MET A 154 -1.35 -15.94 -2.90
N LEU A 155 -0.53 -16.11 -1.86
CA LEU A 155 -0.97 -16.42 -0.49
C LEU A 155 -0.95 -15.14 0.34
N GLY A 156 -2.12 -14.75 0.83
CA GLY A 156 -2.36 -13.55 1.64
C GLY A 156 -3.20 -12.51 0.92
N THR A 157 -4.27 -12.02 1.59
CA THR A 157 -5.20 -11.00 1.10
C THR A 157 -5.11 -9.68 1.87
N GLY A 158 -4.02 -9.46 2.60
CA GLY A 158 -3.67 -8.16 3.16
C GLY A 158 -3.30 -7.14 2.06
N ASN A 159 -3.07 -5.86 2.42
CA ASN A 159 -2.75 -4.81 1.46
C ASN A 159 -1.59 -5.17 0.53
N VAL A 160 -0.52 -5.78 1.06
CA VAL A 160 0.64 -6.21 0.26
C VAL A 160 0.23 -7.22 -0.81
N GLY A 161 -0.48 -8.29 -0.41
CA GLY A 161 -0.94 -9.33 -1.35
C GLY A 161 -1.83 -8.78 -2.46
N LEU A 162 -2.78 -7.91 -2.10
CA LEU A 162 -3.70 -7.28 -3.07
C LEU A 162 -2.97 -6.33 -4.03
N VAL A 163 -2.09 -5.47 -3.51
CA VAL A 163 -1.33 -4.51 -4.31
C VAL A 163 -0.36 -5.23 -5.25
N VAL A 164 0.38 -6.23 -4.74
CA VAL A 164 1.33 -6.99 -5.56
C VAL A 164 0.61 -7.83 -6.62
N SER A 165 -0.55 -8.42 -6.30
CA SER A 165 -1.37 -9.12 -7.30
C SER A 165 -1.78 -8.22 -8.46
N PHE A 166 -2.20 -6.97 -8.15
CA PHE A 166 -2.52 -6.02 -9.21
C PHE A 166 -1.28 -5.63 -10.04
N GLN A 167 -0.12 -5.46 -9.41
CA GLN A 167 1.15 -5.19 -10.11
C GLN A 167 1.62 -6.37 -10.97
N LEU A 168 1.40 -7.61 -10.52
CA LEU A 168 1.65 -8.81 -11.33
C LEU A 168 0.80 -8.81 -12.61
N LEU A 169 -0.49 -8.47 -12.50
CA LEU A 169 -1.37 -8.31 -13.66
C LEU A 169 -0.87 -7.21 -14.61
N GLN A 170 -0.43 -6.06 -14.08
CA GLN A 170 0.16 -4.97 -14.86
C GLN A 170 1.45 -5.37 -15.56
N ALA A 171 2.26 -6.26 -14.95
CA ALA A 171 3.47 -6.83 -15.54
C ALA A 171 3.18 -7.94 -16.58
N GLY A 172 1.91 -8.24 -16.84
CA GLY A 172 1.49 -9.27 -17.79
C GLY A 172 1.61 -10.70 -17.24
N CYS A 173 1.64 -10.89 -15.92
CA CYS A 173 1.45 -12.19 -15.29
C CYS A 173 -0.03 -12.53 -15.21
N GLN A 174 -0.39 -13.80 -15.26
CA GLN A 174 -1.69 -14.28 -14.83
C GLN A 174 -1.65 -14.53 -13.32
N VAL A 175 -2.61 -13.98 -12.57
CA VAL A 175 -2.80 -14.33 -11.17
C VAL A 175 -3.90 -15.38 -11.10
N ALA A 176 -3.53 -16.61 -10.78
CA ALA A 176 -4.44 -17.77 -10.81
C ALA A 176 -5.48 -17.69 -9.68
N ALA A 177 -5.06 -17.24 -8.51
CA ALA A 177 -5.92 -17.03 -7.34
C ALA A 177 -5.20 -16.20 -6.26
N LEU A 178 -5.99 -15.55 -5.40
CA LEU A 178 -5.56 -15.14 -4.05
C LEU A 178 -6.14 -16.13 -3.04
N VAL A 179 -5.29 -16.58 -2.14
CA VAL A 179 -5.62 -17.57 -1.09
C VAL A 179 -5.34 -16.97 0.27
N ASP A 180 -6.22 -17.17 1.23
CA ASP A 180 -6.01 -16.73 2.61
C ASP A 180 -6.67 -17.69 3.60
N ALA A 181 -5.99 -18.00 4.69
CA ALA A 181 -6.51 -18.82 5.77
C ALA A 181 -7.62 -18.11 6.57
N ALA A 182 -7.63 -16.77 6.55
CA ALA A 182 -8.70 -15.99 7.16
C ALA A 182 -10.02 -16.12 6.37
N PRO A 183 -11.17 -16.03 7.07
CA PRO A 183 -12.50 -16.12 6.43
C PRO A 183 -12.90 -14.82 5.70
N LYS A 184 -12.13 -13.75 5.85
CA LYS A 184 -12.38 -12.44 5.25
C LYS A 184 -11.09 -11.83 4.72
N ILE A 185 -11.22 -11.03 3.67
CA ILE A 185 -10.12 -10.26 3.07
C ILE A 185 -9.58 -9.26 4.09
N GLY A 186 -8.28 -9.30 4.34
CA GLY A 186 -7.61 -8.48 5.36
C GLY A 186 -7.22 -7.07 4.92
N GLY A 187 -7.11 -6.83 3.60
CA GLY A 187 -6.71 -5.53 3.05
C GLY A 187 -7.89 -4.62 2.66
N TYR A 188 -7.57 -3.45 2.14
CA TYR A 188 -8.57 -2.49 1.68
C TYR A 188 -9.45 -3.09 0.56
N GLY A 189 -10.76 -3.01 0.73
CA GLY A 189 -11.72 -3.51 -0.26
C GLY A 189 -11.59 -2.89 -1.63
N VAL A 190 -11.16 -1.62 -1.72
CA VAL A 190 -10.85 -0.98 -3.01
C VAL A 190 -9.67 -1.65 -3.73
N HIS A 191 -8.71 -2.22 -3.00
CA HIS A 191 -7.65 -3.03 -3.59
C HIS A 191 -8.16 -4.41 -4.02
N ALA A 192 -9.01 -5.04 -3.20
CA ALA A 192 -9.65 -6.30 -3.55
C ALA A 192 -10.51 -6.14 -4.82
N ALA A 193 -11.32 -5.07 -4.90
CA ALA A 193 -12.16 -4.79 -6.05
C ALA A 193 -11.37 -4.56 -7.36
N LYS A 194 -10.17 -3.96 -7.29
CA LYS A 194 -9.29 -3.85 -8.46
C LYS A 194 -8.88 -5.22 -9.01
N VAL A 195 -8.56 -6.14 -8.11
CA VAL A 195 -8.11 -7.50 -8.46
C VAL A 195 -9.30 -8.34 -8.93
N ALA A 196 -10.43 -8.27 -8.22
CA ALA A 196 -11.65 -9.00 -8.57
C ALA A 196 -12.16 -8.67 -9.97
N ARG A 197 -12.26 -7.38 -10.33
CA ARG A 197 -12.74 -6.97 -11.66
C ARG A 197 -11.80 -7.34 -12.82
N CYS A 198 -10.55 -7.73 -12.53
CA CYS A 198 -9.64 -8.34 -13.49
C CYS A 198 -9.87 -9.86 -13.64
N GLY A 199 -10.86 -10.44 -12.94
CA GLY A 199 -11.23 -11.85 -13.04
C GLY A 199 -10.43 -12.79 -12.13
N VAL A 200 -9.73 -12.28 -11.12
CA VAL A 200 -8.95 -13.11 -10.19
C VAL A 200 -9.86 -13.59 -9.04
N PRO A 201 -9.97 -14.92 -8.82
CA PRO A 201 -10.78 -15.48 -7.74
C PRO A 201 -10.08 -15.39 -6.39
N PHE A 202 -10.88 -15.29 -5.32
CA PHE A 202 -10.46 -15.36 -3.92
C PHE A 202 -10.86 -16.70 -3.30
N PHE A 203 -9.93 -17.37 -2.64
CA PHE A 203 -10.14 -18.58 -1.84
C PHE A 203 -9.81 -18.25 -0.39
N LEU A 204 -10.82 -17.84 0.37
CA LEU A 204 -10.75 -17.58 1.81
C LEU A 204 -10.96 -18.85 2.60
N SER A 205 -10.53 -18.89 3.87
CA SER A 205 -10.46 -20.11 4.67
C SER A 205 -9.69 -21.24 3.95
N HIS A 206 -8.66 -20.90 3.18
CA HIS A 206 -7.80 -21.85 2.49
C HIS A 206 -6.32 -21.54 2.73
N THR A 207 -5.50 -22.57 2.68
CA THR A 207 -4.03 -22.40 2.75
C THR A 207 -3.34 -23.31 1.73
N ILE A 208 -2.04 -23.11 1.54
CA ILE A 208 -1.22 -23.99 0.70
C ILE A 208 -0.88 -25.26 1.48
N ILE A 209 -1.16 -26.42 0.88
CA ILE A 209 -0.76 -27.72 1.39
C ILE A 209 0.65 -28.05 0.91
N LYS A 210 0.90 -27.92 -0.41
CA LYS A 210 2.19 -28.21 -1.01
C LYS A 210 2.41 -27.46 -2.32
N ALA A 211 3.67 -27.16 -2.62
CA ALA A 211 4.13 -26.82 -3.95
C ALA A 211 4.56 -28.11 -4.68
N GLU A 212 4.24 -28.20 -5.96
CA GLU A 212 4.58 -29.35 -6.80
C GLU A 212 5.63 -28.96 -7.83
N GLY A 213 6.60 -29.86 -8.05
CA GLY A 213 7.66 -29.72 -9.02
C GLY A 213 8.90 -30.52 -8.65
N GLY A 214 9.86 -30.57 -9.56
CA GLY A 214 11.14 -31.22 -9.31
C GLY A 214 12.25 -30.21 -9.05
N ASP A 215 12.60 -29.43 -10.07
CA ASP A 215 13.64 -28.41 -10.07
C ASP A 215 13.10 -26.99 -9.77
N ARG A 216 11.79 -26.80 -9.94
CA ARG A 216 11.07 -25.56 -9.73
C ARG A 216 9.57 -25.82 -9.56
N VAL A 217 8.83 -24.80 -9.12
CA VAL A 217 7.38 -24.82 -9.04
C VAL A 217 6.76 -25.10 -10.43
N ARG A 218 5.81 -26.05 -10.49
CA ARG A 218 4.99 -26.37 -11.65
C ARG A 218 3.51 -26.44 -11.31
N GLY A 219 3.19 -26.46 -10.01
CA GLY A 219 1.84 -26.49 -9.51
C GLY A 219 1.81 -26.22 -8.00
N VAL A 220 0.61 -26.05 -7.50
CA VAL A 220 0.34 -25.86 -6.07
C VAL A 220 -1.01 -26.52 -5.71
N VAL A 221 -1.05 -27.15 -4.55
CA VAL A 221 -2.28 -27.68 -3.96
C VAL A 221 -2.64 -26.82 -2.77
N ILE A 222 -3.86 -26.30 -2.76
CA ILE A 222 -4.48 -25.60 -1.64
C ILE A 222 -5.56 -26.47 -1.01
N GLY A 223 -5.91 -26.20 0.25
CA GLY A 223 -7.02 -26.87 0.94
C GLY A 223 -7.74 -25.92 1.87
N GLU A 224 -9.00 -26.22 2.14
CA GLU A 224 -9.81 -25.48 3.09
C GLU A 224 -9.35 -25.73 4.52
N VAL A 225 -9.42 -24.70 5.37
CA VAL A 225 -9.13 -24.79 6.81
C VAL A 225 -10.36 -24.44 7.63
N ASP A 226 -10.47 -25.08 8.80
CA ASP A 226 -11.51 -24.77 9.78
C ASP A 226 -11.16 -23.52 10.61
N SER A 227 -12.02 -23.18 11.58
CA SER A 227 -11.82 -22.01 12.48
C SER A 227 -10.58 -22.14 13.38
N SER A 228 -9.98 -23.31 13.48
CA SER A 228 -8.73 -23.59 14.21
C SER A 228 -7.53 -23.69 13.28
N PHE A 229 -7.70 -23.29 12.00
CA PHE A 229 -6.70 -23.37 10.93
C PHE A 229 -6.21 -24.81 10.63
N GLN A 230 -7.04 -25.83 10.92
CA GLN A 230 -6.73 -27.22 10.58
C GLN A 230 -7.28 -27.54 9.19
N LEU A 231 -6.50 -28.24 8.36
CA LEU A 231 -6.90 -28.67 7.03
C LEU A 231 -8.12 -29.59 7.08
N ILE A 232 -9.10 -29.31 6.22
CA ILE A 232 -10.29 -30.15 6.03
C ILE A 232 -10.00 -31.14 4.90
N PRO A 233 -9.89 -32.45 5.16
CA PRO A 233 -9.60 -33.45 4.14
C PRO A 233 -10.67 -33.51 3.05
N GLY A 234 -10.25 -33.69 1.78
CA GLY A 234 -11.14 -33.80 0.63
C GLY A 234 -11.56 -32.45 0.03
N THR A 235 -10.94 -31.34 0.48
CA THR A 235 -11.15 -30.00 -0.06
C THR A 235 -10.04 -29.52 -0.98
N GLU A 236 -9.09 -30.39 -1.26
CA GLU A 236 -7.89 -30.08 -2.05
C GLU A 236 -8.24 -29.56 -3.45
N LYS A 237 -7.58 -28.49 -3.86
CA LYS A 237 -7.68 -27.90 -5.20
C LYS A 237 -6.28 -27.71 -5.77
N HIS A 238 -6.09 -28.15 -7.01
CA HIS A 238 -4.84 -28.04 -7.74
C HIS A 238 -4.87 -26.83 -8.69
N PHE A 239 -3.75 -26.11 -8.77
CA PHE A 239 -3.50 -25.05 -9.74
C PHE A 239 -2.17 -25.28 -10.43
N ASP A 240 -2.17 -25.25 -11.77
CA ASP A 240 -0.95 -25.16 -12.56
C ASP A 240 -0.41 -23.75 -12.44
N VAL A 241 0.75 -23.59 -11.79
CA VAL A 241 1.43 -22.29 -11.61
C VAL A 241 2.93 -22.50 -11.68
N ASP A 242 3.66 -21.49 -12.13
CA ASP A 242 5.13 -21.50 -12.14
C ASP A 242 5.73 -20.66 -11.00
N THR A 243 4.87 -19.95 -10.26
CA THR A 243 5.30 -19.10 -9.17
C THR A 243 4.25 -19.07 -8.03
N ILE A 244 4.73 -19.17 -6.81
CA ILE A 244 3.94 -18.98 -5.58
C ILE A 244 4.48 -17.74 -4.89
N CYS A 245 3.63 -16.75 -4.67
CA CYS A 245 3.99 -15.49 -4.05
C CYS A 245 3.39 -15.40 -2.64
N LEU A 246 4.22 -15.12 -1.63
CA LEU A 246 3.81 -15.11 -0.23
C LEU A 246 3.70 -13.67 0.30
N ALA A 247 2.54 -13.33 0.86
CA ALA A 247 2.23 -12.05 1.50
C ALA A 247 1.61 -12.31 2.88
N VAL A 248 2.33 -13.07 3.72
CA VAL A 248 1.84 -13.65 4.98
C VAL A 248 2.29 -12.85 6.21
N GLY A 249 2.50 -11.57 6.05
CA GLY A 249 2.86 -10.63 7.11
C GLY A 249 4.34 -10.22 7.09
N LEU A 250 4.68 -9.38 8.03
CA LEU A 250 5.99 -8.76 8.20
C LEU A 250 6.41 -8.88 9.67
N SER A 251 7.71 -8.95 9.93
CA SER A 251 8.29 -8.93 11.27
C SER A 251 9.27 -7.76 11.42
N PRO A 252 9.15 -6.95 12.49
CA PRO A 252 10.05 -5.82 12.75
C PRO A 252 11.52 -6.24 12.84
N MET A 253 12.42 -5.48 12.22
CA MET A 253 13.87 -5.71 12.24
C MET A 253 14.50 -4.99 13.46
N SER A 254 14.22 -5.47 14.67
CA SER A 254 14.54 -4.84 15.94
C SER A 254 15.83 -5.35 16.60
N GLN A 255 16.61 -6.21 15.94
CA GLN A 255 17.78 -6.89 16.49
C GLN A 255 18.84 -5.91 17.02
N LEU A 256 19.09 -4.79 16.32
CA LEU A 256 20.05 -3.77 16.74
C LEU A 256 19.63 -3.07 18.03
N LEU A 257 18.34 -2.80 18.21
CA LEU A 257 17.81 -2.22 19.44
C LEU A 257 17.93 -3.19 20.63
N HIS A 258 17.68 -4.48 20.38
CA HIS A 258 17.91 -5.51 21.39
C HIS A 258 19.40 -5.61 21.74
N MET A 259 20.30 -5.56 20.74
CA MET A 259 21.76 -5.57 20.96
C MET A 259 22.22 -4.36 21.78
N ALA A 260 21.62 -3.18 21.57
CA ALA A 260 21.90 -1.99 22.37
C ALA A 260 21.44 -2.11 23.83
N GLY A 261 20.61 -3.12 24.16
CA GLY A 261 20.05 -3.32 25.50
C GLY A 261 18.76 -2.53 25.75
N CYS A 262 18.08 -2.09 24.70
CA CYS A 262 16.76 -1.49 24.82
C CYS A 262 15.77 -2.50 25.42
N LYS A 263 14.83 -2.01 26.25
CA LYS A 263 13.73 -2.83 26.73
C LYS A 263 12.86 -3.26 25.57
N MET A 264 12.60 -4.55 25.47
CA MET A 264 11.82 -5.16 24.40
C MET A 264 10.54 -5.78 24.96
N GLN A 265 9.53 -5.93 24.09
CA GLN A 265 8.30 -6.66 24.38
C GLN A 265 7.96 -7.63 23.25
N ASP A 266 7.36 -8.76 23.62
CA ASP A 266 6.86 -9.73 22.65
C ASP A 266 5.43 -9.35 22.24
N THR A 267 5.17 -9.35 20.95
CA THR A 267 3.87 -9.02 20.36
C THR A 267 3.51 -10.05 19.28
N PRO A 268 2.26 -10.14 18.82
CA PRO A 268 1.89 -10.99 17.69
C PRO A 268 2.68 -10.72 16.41
N LEU A 269 3.26 -9.52 16.25
CA LEU A 269 4.08 -9.12 15.11
C LEU A 269 5.57 -9.47 15.31
N GLY A 270 5.96 -9.93 16.50
CA GLY A 270 7.33 -10.25 16.87
C GLY A 270 7.86 -9.38 18.01
N TYR A 271 9.17 -9.43 18.20
CA TYR A 271 9.88 -8.79 19.31
C TYR A 271 10.18 -7.33 18.97
N VAL A 272 9.50 -6.38 19.61
CA VAL A 272 9.59 -4.94 19.31
C VAL A 272 10.12 -4.14 20.49
N PRO A 273 10.76 -2.96 20.27
CA PRO A 273 11.19 -2.10 21.37
C PRO A 273 9.99 -1.53 22.12
N VAL A 274 10.12 -1.38 23.43
CA VAL A 274 9.22 -0.54 24.22
C VAL A 274 9.62 0.91 24.00
N ILE A 275 8.72 1.69 23.41
CA ILE A 275 8.92 3.11 23.09
C ILE A 275 7.80 3.95 23.71
N ASP A 276 8.05 5.25 23.91
CA ASP A 276 7.02 6.23 24.20
C ASP A 276 6.34 6.75 22.92
N GLU A 277 5.44 7.72 23.05
CA GLU A 277 4.73 8.36 21.94
C GLU A 277 5.65 9.08 20.95
N ASN A 278 6.84 9.44 21.36
CA ASN A 278 7.86 10.14 20.56
C ASN A 278 8.89 9.19 19.90
N GLY A 279 8.73 7.89 20.09
CA GLY A 279 9.65 6.88 19.60
C GLY A 279 10.92 6.71 20.45
N ALA A 280 11.04 7.34 21.62
CA ALA A 280 12.18 7.16 22.50
C ALA A 280 12.15 5.78 23.15
N THR A 281 13.31 5.10 23.13
CA THR A 281 13.48 3.79 23.77
C THR A 281 13.84 3.93 25.25
N SER A 282 14.02 2.80 25.94
CA SER A 282 14.49 2.82 27.34
C SER A 282 15.92 3.33 27.53
N ILE A 283 16.65 3.58 26.44
CA ILE A 283 18.02 4.12 26.47
C ILE A 283 18.02 5.56 25.98
N PRO A 284 18.41 6.54 26.79
CA PRO A 284 18.41 7.95 26.43
C PRO A 284 19.22 8.22 25.16
N GLY A 285 18.63 8.94 24.20
CA GLY A 285 19.23 9.27 22.91
C GLY A 285 19.21 8.14 21.88
N ILE A 286 18.51 7.02 22.16
CA ILE A 286 18.19 5.98 21.16
C ILE A 286 16.69 5.99 20.90
N TYR A 287 16.30 6.13 19.64
CA TYR A 287 14.92 6.19 19.15
C TYR A 287 14.64 5.08 18.16
N ALA A 288 13.36 4.77 17.95
CA ALA A 288 12.87 3.87 16.92
C ALA A 288 11.72 4.53 16.15
N ALA A 289 11.69 4.38 14.82
CA ALA A 289 10.64 4.97 13.97
C ALA A 289 10.30 4.06 12.79
N GLY A 290 9.03 4.00 12.43
CA GLY A 290 8.50 3.15 11.36
C GLY A 290 8.33 1.70 11.78
N ASP A 291 8.31 0.79 10.81
CA ASP A 291 7.94 -0.63 11.00
C ASP A 291 8.78 -1.39 12.04
N VAL A 292 9.95 -0.89 12.40
CA VAL A 292 10.78 -1.48 13.47
C VAL A 292 10.08 -1.43 14.84
N SER A 293 9.17 -0.49 15.04
CA SER A 293 8.37 -0.32 16.26
C SER A 293 6.95 -0.86 16.15
N GLY A 294 6.50 -1.22 14.95
CA GLY A 294 5.17 -1.76 14.64
C GLY A 294 4.79 -1.51 13.18
N ILE A 295 4.25 -2.53 12.53
CA ILE A 295 3.94 -2.51 11.08
C ILE A 295 2.76 -1.59 10.80
N GLU A 296 2.99 -0.55 9.99
CA GLU A 296 1.96 0.38 9.50
C GLU A 296 2.23 0.79 8.05
N GLU A 297 1.45 1.76 7.53
CA GLU A 297 1.65 2.34 6.21
C GLU A 297 2.88 3.27 6.19
N ALA A 298 3.51 3.40 5.03
CA ALA A 298 4.68 4.27 4.90
C ALA A 298 4.39 5.76 5.22
N SER A 299 3.13 6.21 5.12
CA SER A 299 2.70 7.55 5.54
C SER A 299 2.84 7.75 7.05
N SER A 300 2.46 6.75 7.86
CA SER A 300 2.69 6.74 9.31
C SER A 300 4.18 6.75 9.63
N ALA A 301 4.96 5.90 8.94
CA ALA A 301 6.40 5.81 9.14
C ALA A 301 7.12 7.15 8.86
N MET A 302 6.69 7.91 7.84
CA MET A 302 7.25 9.25 7.57
C MET A 302 6.98 10.23 8.72
N ILE A 303 5.79 10.18 9.31
CA ILE A 303 5.42 11.07 10.42
C ILE A 303 6.20 10.68 11.67
N GLU A 304 6.26 9.39 12.02
CA GLU A 304 7.07 8.89 13.14
C GLU A 304 8.55 9.29 13.00
N GLY A 305 9.09 9.18 11.79
CA GLY A 305 10.45 9.65 11.52
C GLY A 305 10.65 11.12 11.83
N ARG A 306 9.70 11.99 11.42
CA ARG A 306 9.78 13.43 11.71
C ARG A 306 9.71 13.71 13.22
N ILE A 307 8.84 13.02 13.95
CA ILE A 307 8.73 13.13 15.40
C ILE A 307 10.06 12.73 16.05
N ALA A 308 10.59 11.55 15.73
CA ALA A 308 11.86 11.07 16.27
C ALA A 308 13.04 12.02 15.96
N GLY A 309 13.07 12.60 14.74
CA GLY A 309 14.09 13.58 14.35
C GLY A 309 14.00 14.88 15.14
N ALA A 310 12.79 15.41 15.39
CA ALA A 310 12.57 16.60 16.20
C ALA A 310 12.96 16.34 17.68
N LYS A 311 12.58 15.18 18.23
CA LYS A 311 12.91 14.78 19.60
C LYS A 311 14.40 14.48 19.82
N ALA A 312 15.08 14.00 18.79
CA ALA A 312 16.55 13.88 18.82
C ALA A 312 17.21 15.26 18.84
N ALA A 313 16.69 16.25 18.10
CA ALA A 313 17.17 17.61 18.13
C ALA A 313 16.93 18.30 19.49
N GLU A 314 15.79 18.09 20.12
CA GLU A 314 15.50 18.52 21.47
C GLU A 314 16.47 17.90 22.49
N TYR A 315 16.61 16.57 22.46
CA TYR A 315 17.52 15.84 23.36
C TYR A 315 18.96 16.35 23.32
N LEU A 316 19.42 16.78 22.14
CA LEU A 316 20.78 17.32 21.94
C LEU A 316 20.87 18.84 22.15
N GLY A 317 19.76 19.52 22.47
CA GLY A 317 19.72 20.95 22.76
C GLY A 317 19.75 21.87 21.52
N PHE A 318 19.50 21.33 20.32
CA PHE A 318 19.35 22.11 19.08
C PHE A 318 17.95 22.69 18.91
N LEU A 319 16.95 22.11 19.58
CA LEU A 319 15.57 22.56 19.57
C LEU A 319 15.11 22.74 21.02
N SER A 320 14.40 23.83 21.32
CA SER A 320 13.81 24.02 22.66
C SER A 320 12.64 23.06 22.87
N GLU A 321 12.34 22.73 24.13
CA GLU A 321 11.21 21.89 24.52
C GLU A 321 9.89 22.41 23.95
N ASP A 322 9.57 23.71 24.12
CA ASP A 322 8.35 24.34 23.61
C ASP A 322 8.23 24.19 22.07
N ALA A 323 9.32 24.39 21.32
CA ALA A 323 9.30 24.26 19.86
C ALA A 323 9.22 22.80 19.39
N ALA A 324 9.77 21.87 20.16
CA ALA A 324 9.63 20.43 19.90
C ALA A 324 8.19 19.99 20.15
N GLU A 325 7.57 20.40 21.25
CA GLU A 325 6.17 20.10 21.56
C GLU A 325 5.22 20.66 20.48
N GLU A 326 5.40 21.91 20.04
CA GLU A 326 4.60 22.49 18.96
C GLU A 326 4.72 21.67 17.67
N THR A 327 5.97 21.30 17.29
CA THR A 327 6.24 20.50 16.07
C THR A 327 5.63 19.10 16.17
N THR A 328 5.80 18.41 17.30
CA THR A 328 5.31 17.04 17.47
C THR A 328 3.79 17.00 17.60
N ALA A 329 3.14 17.97 18.26
CA ALA A 329 1.68 18.02 18.39
C ALA A 329 0.96 18.06 17.02
N GLU A 330 1.47 18.82 16.04
CA GLU A 330 0.91 18.83 14.68
C GLU A 330 1.10 17.47 13.99
N LEU A 331 2.26 16.85 14.15
CA LEU A 331 2.59 15.55 13.56
C LEU A 331 1.78 14.42 14.20
N GLU A 332 1.61 14.43 15.52
CA GLU A 332 0.75 13.47 16.24
C GLU A 332 -0.70 13.55 15.79
N LEU A 333 -1.23 14.77 15.60
CA LEU A 333 -2.57 14.97 15.08
C LEU A 333 -2.72 14.41 13.66
N ALA A 334 -1.70 14.58 12.80
CA ALA A 334 -1.69 13.99 11.47
C ALA A 334 -1.63 12.46 11.53
N LEU A 335 -0.82 11.89 12.43
CA LEU A 335 -0.70 10.45 12.65
C LEU A 335 -2.02 9.85 13.17
N ASP A 336 -2.67 10.51 14.12
CA ASP A 336 -3.97 10.12 14.66
C ASP A 336 -5.06 10.02 13.59
N ARG A 337 -5.02 10.90 12.58
CA ARG A 337 -5.96 10.84 11.45
C ARG A 337 -5.77 9.59 10.61
N LEU A 338 -4.54 9.08 10.46
CA LEU A 338 -4.24 7.82 9.77
C LEU A 338 -4.62 6.61 10.61
N ARG A 339 -4.51 6.69 11.94
CA ARG A 339 -4.75 5.61 12.89
C ARG A 339 -6.21 5.46 13.31
N LYS A 340 -7.14 5.97 12.50
CA LYS A 340 -8.60 5.81 12.69
C LYS A 340 -9.18 4.96 11.56
N GLY A 341 -10.34 4.34 11.82
CA GLY A 341 -11.07 3.58 10.82
C GLY A 341 -10.95 2.07 10.99
N MET A 342 -11.43 1.34 10.01
CA MET A 342 -11.50 -0.12 10.05
C MET A 342 -10.13 -0.80 10.07
N PHE A 343 -9.13 -0.15 9.50
CA PHE A 343 -7.77 -0.67 9.33
C PHE A 343 -6.78 -0.04 10.32
N ALA A 344 -7.29 0.65 11.34
CA ALA A 344 -6.45 1.20 12.38
C ALA A 344 -5.62 0.11 13.07
N PRO A 345 -4.33 0.35 13.37
CA PRO A 345 -3.48 -0.62 14.03
C PRO A 345 -4.01 -0.94 15.44
N GLU A 346 -3.96 -2.22 15.82
CA GLU A 346 -4.71 -2.78 16.95
C GLU A 346 -4.38 -2.13 18.30
N ASN A 347 -3.12 -1.80 18.53
CA ASN A 347 -2.64 -1.24 19.81
C ASN A 347 -2.26 0.25 19.73
N ARG A 348 -2.37 0.86 18.57
CA ARG A 348 -1.86 2.21 18.28
C ARG A 348 -2.89 3.12 17.61
N GLY A 349 -4.12 2.63 17.40
CA GLY A 349 -5.17 3.35 16.70
C GLY A 349 -6.57 3.07 17.22
N LYS A 350 -7.54 3.83 16.70
CA LYS A 350 -8.96 3.69 17.05
C LYS A 350 -9.68 2.91 15.94
N LYS A 351 -9.86 1.62 16.16
CA LYS A 351 -10.61 0.75 15.24
C LYS A 351 -12.11 1.03 15.30
N ILE A 352 -12.74 1.09 14.13
CA ILE A 352 -14.20 1.18 14.00
C ILE A 352 -14.70 0.01 13.14
N THR A 353 -15.88 -0.49 13.43
CA THR A 353 -16.50 -1.65 12.76
C THR A 353 -17.69 -1.29 11.89
N LEU A 354 -18.21 -0.09 12.05
CA LEU A 354 -19.25 0.51 11.21
C LEU A 354 -18.68 1.77 10.57
N THR A 355 -19.25 2.17 9.44
CA THR A 355 -18.95 3.48 8.87
C THR A 355 -19.41 4.59 9.82
N ASP A 356 -18.86 5.79 9.71
CA ASP A 356 -19.27 6.95 10.52
C ASP A 356 -20.79 7.24 10.35
N GLU A 357 -21.35 6.85 9.18
CA GLU A 357 -22.78 6.94 8.86
C GLU A 357 -23.61 5.75 9.40
N GLY A 358 -23.01 4.84 10.16
CA GLY A 358 -23.65 3.64 10.70
C GLY A 358 -24.00 2.57 9.65
N ILE A 359 -23.45 2.67 8.44
CA ILE A 359 -23.69 1.73 7.35
C ILE A 359 -22.85 0.46 7.57
N PRO A 360 -23.43 -0.73 7.58
CA PRO A 360 -22.66 -1.97 7.70
C PRO A 360 -21.72 -2.15 6.50
N VAL A 361 -20.50 -2.63 6.78
CA VAL A 361 -19.55 -2.98 5.72
C VAL A 361 -20.15 -4.09 4.84
N SER A 362 -19.89 -3.99 3.54
CA SER A 362 -20.33 -5.00 2.57
C SER A 362 -19.71 -6.38 2.88
N GLU A 363 -20.54 -7.38 3.16
CA GLU A 363 -20.08 -8.75 3.39
C GLU A 363 -19.52 -9.34 2.08
N SER A 364 -20.11 -9.02 0.93
CA SER A 364 -19.58 -9.49 -0.37
C SER A 364 -18.22 -8.89 -0.67
N LEU A 365 -17.97 -7.63 -0.31
CA LEU A 365 -16.64 -7.02 -0.46
C LEU A 365 -15.61 -7.74 0.41
N LEU A 366 -15.98 -8.11 1.64
CA LEU A 366 -15.07 -8.81 2.57
C LEU A 366 -14.83 -10.28 2.20
N THR A 367 -15.77 -10.92 1.51
CA THR A 367 -15.69 -12.38 1.23
C THR A 367 -15.43 -12.71 -0.23
N LYS A 368 -15.78 -11.82 -1.16
CA LYS A 368 -15.63 -12.01 -2.61
C LYS A 368 -14.73 -10.98 -3.28
N GLY A 369 -14.37 -9.91 -2.56
CA GLY A 369 -13.52 -8.84 -3.06
C GLY A 369 -14.25 -7.78 -3.89
N TYR A 370 -15.58 -7.81 -4.01
CA TYR A 370 -16.38 -6.83 -4.76
C TYR A 370 -17.75 -6.61 -4.14
N LEU A 371 -18.36 -5.46 -4.45
CA LEU A 371 -19.71 -5.12 -4.01
C LEU A 371 -20.76 -5.90 -4.81
N ALA A 372 -21.71 -6.53 -4.14
CA ALA A 372 -22.89 -7.11 -4.78
C ALA A 372 -23.86 -6.01 -5.25
N GLU A 373 -24.63 -6.27 -6.32
CA GLU A 373 -25.53 -5.27 -6.90
C GLU A 373 -26.61 -4.81 -5.94
N ASP A 374 -27.12 -5.69 -5.09
CA ASP A 374 -28.14 -5.43 -4.08
C ASP A 374 -27.63 -4.63 -2.87
N GLU A 375 -26.33 -4.45 -2.75
CA GLU A 375 -25.70 -3.64 -1.70
C GLU A 375 -25.43 -2.19 -2.13
N LEU A 376 -25.46 -1.89 -3.42
CA LEU A 376 -24.98 -0.61 -3.97
C LEU A 376 -25.74 0.61 -3.44
N ASP A 377 -27.07 0.52 -3.37
CA ASP A 377 -27.95 1.63 -2.96
C ASP A 377 -27.76 2.05 -1.48
N ARG A 378 -27.00 1.27 -0.70
CA ARG A 378 -26.70 1.58 0.71
C ARG A 378 -25.59 2.63 0.88
N PHE A 379 -24.78 2.85 -0.15
CA PHE A 379 -23.58 3.68 -0.04
C PHE A 379 -23.77 5.04 -0.70
N PRO A 380 -23.51 6.15 0.02
CA PRO A 380 -23.82 7.50 -0.46
C PRO A 380 -23.01 7.93 -1.68
N GLY A 381 -21.83 7.33 -1.89
CA GLY A 381 -20.99 7.58 -3.08
C GLY A 381 -21.49 6.93 -4.36
N ILE A 382 -22.49 6.04 -4.29
CA ILE A 382 -23.06 5.29 -5.43
C ILE A 382 -24.44 5.86 -5.81
N ALA A 383 -24.66 7.15 -5.61
CA ALA A 383 -25.91 7.82 -5.94
C ALA A 383 -26.17 7.82 -7.46
N LYS A 384 -27.44 7.71 -7.84
CA LYS A 384 -27.89 7.90 -9.23
C LYS A 384 -27.89 9.39 -9.56
N GLY A 385 -27.33 9.76 -10.73
CA GLY A 385 -27.26 11.13 -11.20
C GLY A 385 -27.87 11.29 -12.59
N LYS A 386 -28.15 12.54 -12.99
CA LYS A 386 -28.50 12.89 -14.37
C LYS A 386 -27.24 13.30 -15.14
N GLY A 387 -27.19 12.95 -16.43
CA GLY A 387 -26.04 13.22 -17.25
C GLY A 387 -24.75 12.55 -16.70
N ILE A 388 -23.60 13.17 -16.93
CA ILE A 388 -22.33 12.63 -16.44
C ILE A 388 -22.16 12.89 -14.95
N HIS A 389 -21.93 11.82 -14.16
CA HIS A 389 -21.75 11.92 -12.71
C HIS A 389 -20.75 10.88 -12.20
N PRO A 390 -20.07 11.13 -11.05
CA PRO A 390 -19.19 10.15 -10.45
C PRO A 390 -19.99 9.06 -9.73
N VAL A 391 -19.49 7.82 -9.81
CA VAL A 391 -19.94 6.67 -9.01
C VAL A 391 -18.73 6.22 -8.20
N MET A 392 -18.83 6.31 -6.87
CA MET A 392 -17.71 6.07 -5.96
C MET A 392 -17.92 4.78 -5.17
N GLU A 393 -17.25 3.70 -5.57
CA GLU A 393 -17.30 2.38 -4.91
C GLU A 393 -16.27 2.28 -3.77
N CYS A 394 -16.06 3.37 -3.06
CA CYS A 394 -15.25 3.47 -1.85
C CYS A 394 -16.21 3.42 -0.64
N THR A 395 -16.33 2.24 -0.03
CA THR A 395 -17.41 1.90 0.92
C THR A 395 -16.88 1.47 2.29
N GLN A 396 -15.60 1.73 2.56
CA GLN A 396 -14.94 1.47 3.84
C GLN A 396 -14.31 2.76 4.36
N ASN A 397 -14.21 2.88 5.68
CA ASN A 397 -13.58 4.04 6.34
C ASN A 397 -12.05 3.99 6.20
N ILE A 398 -11.58 4.22 4.98
CA ILE A 398 -10.15 4.34 4.64
C ILE A 398 -9.76 5.81 4.86
N PRO A 399 -8.69 6.13 5.63
CA PRO A 399 -8.26 7.51 5.82
C PRO A 399 -7.72 8.09 4.50
N CYS A 400 -8.61 8.75 3.70
CA CYS A 400 -8.26 9.18 2.35
C CYS A 400 -9.22 10.23 1.79
N ASN A 401 -8.69 11.34 1.24
CA ASN A 401 -9.53 12.41 0.65
C ASN A 401 -9.09 12.98 -0.71
N PRO A 402 -8.14 12.45 -1.49
CA PRO A 402 -7.68 13.07 -2.74
C PRO A 402 -8.77 13.32 -3.78
N CYS A 403 -9.86 12.55 -3.77
CA CYS A 403 -10.97 12.72 -4.70
C CYS A 403 -11.72 14.05 -4.47
N GLN A 404 -11.89 14.47 -3.22
CA GLN A 404 -12.44 15.77 -2.85
C GLN A 404 -11.55 16.91 -3.36
N ASP A 405 -10.24 16.85 -3.03
CA ASP A 405 -9.28 17.89 -3.37
C ASP A 405 -9.05 18.01 -4.89
N ALA A 406 -9.19 16.91 -5.62
CA ALA A 406 -9.03 16.89 -7.06
C ALA A 406 -10.24 17.41 -7.83
N CYS A 407 -11.41 17.53 -7.20
CA CYS A 407 -12.63 17.95 -7.90
C CYS A 407 -12.72 19.47 -8.07
N PRO A 408 -12.52 20.04 -9.29
CA PRO A 408 -12.54 21.49 -9.50
C PRO A 408 -13.96 22.08 -9.33
N ARG A 409 -14.99 21.24 -9.44
CA ARG A 409 -16.40 21.61 -9.26
C ARG A 409 -16.91 21.36 -7.85
N LYS A 410 -16.07 20.78 -6.95
CA LYS A 410 -16.45 20.42 -5.58
C LYS A 410 -17.67 19.51 -5.49
N CYS A 411 -17.87 18.64 -6.50
CA CYS A 411 -18.98 17.68 -6.52
C CYS A 411 -18.78 16.50 -5.55
N ILE A 412 -17.61 16.33 -4.96
CA ILE A 412 -17.28 15.26 -4.03
C ILE A 412 -16.93 15.87 -2.68
N LYS A 413 -17.57 15.39 -1.63
CA LYS A 413 -17.28 15.75 -0.25
C LYS A 413 -16.90 14.49 0.54
N ILE A 414 -15.89 14.61 1.37
CA ILE A 414 -15.59 13.68 2.47
C ILE A 414 -16.13 14.35 3.72
N GLY A 415 -16.74 13.60 4.64
CA GLY A 415 -17.34 14.15 5.84
C GLY A 415 -16.34 14.85 6.77
N GLU A 416 -16.65 14.92 8.07
CA GLU A 416 -15.85 15.65 9.06
C GLU A 416 -14.45 15.05 9.26
N THR A 417 -14.29 13.74 9.00
CA THR A 417 -13.00 13.05 9.13
C THR A 417 -12.55 12.52 7.77
N ILE A 418 -11.25 12.31 7.60
CA ILE A 418 -10.72 11.72 6.35
C ILE A 418 -11.10 10.24 6.17
N THR A 419 -11.72 9.64 7.19
CA THR A 419 -12.27 8.28 7.16
C THR A 419 -13.74 8.24 6.77
N SER A 420 -14.43 9.38 6.69
CA SER A 420 -15.83 9.43 6.28
C SER A 420 -16.00 8.94 4.84
N LEU A 421 -17.15 8.31 4.56
CA LEU A 421 -17.45 7.86 3.21
C LEU A 421 -17.63 9.06 2.25
N PRO A 422 -17.19 8.94 0.98
CA PRO A 422 -17.40 9.99 0.00
C PRO A 422 -18.88 10.12 -0.35
N VAL A 423 -19.34 11.37 -0.45
CA VAL A 423 -20.69 11.71 -0.86
C VAL A 423 -20.66 12.62 -2.10
N ILE A 424 -21.70 12.56 -2.91
CA ILE A 424 -21.88 13.47 -4.05
C ILE A 424 -22.65 14.69 -3.58
N ASP A 425 -22.09 15.87 -3.83
CA ASP A 425 -22.78 17.14 -3.60
C ASP A 425 -23.75 17.43 -4.72
N GLU A 426 -25.05 17.33 -4.45
CA GLU A 426 -26.11 17.52 -5.42
C GLU A 426 -26.25 18.98 -5.90
N GLU A 427 -25.71 19.95 -5.14
CA GLU A 427 -25.71 21.37 -5.53
C GLU A 427 -24.73 21.67 -6.67
N ASN A 428 -23.75 20.80 -6.88
CA ASN A 428 -22.67 20.98 -7.84
C ASN A 428 -22.75 19.97 -9.00
N THR A 429 -22.71 20.47 -10.23
CA THR A 429 -22.78 19.62 -11.43
C THR A 429 -21.39 19.12 -11.83
N CYS A 430 -21.23 17.82 -12.02
CA CYS A 430 -20.03 17.21 -12.54
C CYS A 430 -19.74 17.65 -13.99
N SER A 431 -18.50 18.02 -14.28
CA SER A 431 -18.06 18.41 -15.64
C SER A 431 -17.49 17.25 -16.47
N GLY A 432 -17.42 16.03 -15.91
CA GLY A 432 -16.83 14.89 -16.62
C GLY A 432 -15.31 14.95 -16.82
N CYS A 433 -14.59 15.81 -16.09
CA CYS A 433 -13.15 16.02 -16.31
C CYS A 433 -12.27 14.80 -15.96
N GLY A 434 -12.74 13.90 -15.08
CA GLY A 434 -12.05 12.68 -14.68
C GLY A 434 -10.92 12.85 -13.65
N MET A 435 -10.70 14.06 -13.12
CA MET A 435 -9.63 14.31 -12.14
C MET A 435 -9.78 13.45 -10.87
N CYS A 436 -11.01 13.26 -10.38
CA CYS A 436 -11.27 12.38 -9.23
C CYS A 436 -10.97 10.92 -9.54
N VAL A 437 -11.31 10.44 -10.73
CA VAL A 437 -11.02 9.07 -11.20
C VAL A 437 -9.51 8.82 -11.21
N ALA A 438 -8.76 9.72 -11.85
CA ALA A 438 -7.30 9.61 -11.95
C ALA A 438 -6.60 9.79 -10.60
N SER A 439 -7.15 10.59 -9.66
CA SER A 439 -6.54 10.86 -8.35
C SER A 439 -6.84 9.78 -7.31
N CYS A 440 -7.79 8.87 -7.57
CA CYS A 440 -8.19 7.85 -6.62
C CYS A 440 -7.11 6.77 -6.48
N SER A 441 -6.49 6.66 -5.30
CA SER A 441 -5.48 5.65 -4.98
C SER A 441 -6.04 4.21 -5.05
N GLY A 442 -7.32 4.06 -4.69
CA GLY A 442 -8.05 2.79 -4.77
C GLY A 442 -8.59 2.46 -6.16
N GLN A 443 -8.55 3.41 -7.13
CA GLN A 443 -9.19 3.25 -8.45
C GLN A 443 -10.68 2.84 -8.33
N ALA A 444 -11.39 3.39 -7.34
CA ALA A 444 -12.76 3.03 -6.99
C ALA A 444 -13.78 4.07 -7.48
N ILE A 445 -13.39 4.99 -8.36
CA ILE A 445 -14.26 6.04 -8.92
C ILE A 445 -14.40 5.85 -10.41
N PHE A 446 -15.63 5.91 -10.86
CA PHE A 446 -16.04 5.84 -12.26
C PHE A 446 -16.87 7.07 -12.61
N LEU A 447 -16.91 7.49 -13.89
CA LEU A 447 -17.91 8.44 -14.35
C LEU A 447 -18.92 7.68 -15.20
N LEU A 448 -20.18 7.83 -14.87
CA LEU A 448 -21.30 7.22 -15.58
C LEU A 448 -22.13 8.33 -16.28
N ASN A 449 -22.53 8.06 -17.51
CA ASN A 449 -23.50 8.88 -18.24
C ASN A 449 -24.51 7.95 -18.94
N GLU A 450 -25.68 7.81 -18.35
CA GLU A 450 -26.78 7.00 -18.89
C GLU A 450 -27.55 7.70 -20.03
N GLU A 451 -27.31 9.01 -20.22
CA GLU A 451 -27.91 9.83 -21.28
C GLU A 451 -26.94 10.05 -22.47
N TYR A 452 -25.91 9.18 -22.63
CA TYR A 452 -24.88 9.36 -23.66
C TYR A 452 -25.43 9.31 -25.09
N GLU A 453 -26.13 8.24 -25.42
CA GLU A 453 -26.84 8.03 -26.72
C GLU A 453 -28.09 7.18 -26.48
N PRO A 454 -29.12 7.26 -27.34
CA PRO A 454 -30.30 6.41 -27.23
C PRO A 454 -29.93 4.93 -27.19
N GLY A 455 -30.26 4.26 -26.09
CA GLY A 455 -29.95 2.82 -25.84
C GLY A 455 -28.53 2.52 -25.35
N TYR A 456 -27.68 3.53 -25.17
CA TYR A 456 -26.32 3.36 -24.72
C TYR A 456 -25.93 4.30 -23.58
N ALA A 457 -25.04 3.83 -22.71
CA ALA A 457 -24.36 4.61 -21.70
C ALA A 457 -22.87 4.73 -21.99
N SER A 458 -22.22 5.74 -21.42
CA SER A 458 -20.76 5.81 -21.38
C SER A 458 -20.24 5.67 -19.95
N ILE A 459 -19.14 4.94 -19.80
CA ILE A 459 -18.47 4.70 -18.53
C ILE A 459 -17.01 5.08 -18.68
N THR A 460 -16.55 6.06 -17.87
CA THR A 460 -15.12 6.39 -17.76
C THR A 460 -14.53 5.67 -16.56
N LEU A 461 -13.45 4.93 -16.76
CA LEU A 461 -12.77 4.12 -15.75
C LEU A 461 -11.26 4.38 -15.71
N PRO A 462 -10.59 4.19 -14.54
CA PRO A 462 -9.14 4.26 -14.45
C PRO A 462 -8.51 3.00 -15.08
N TYR A 463 -7.42 3.21 -15.85
CA TYR A 463 -6.75 2.12 -16.55
C TYR A 463 -5.23 2.29 -16.49
N GLU A 464 -4.55 1.28 -15.97
CA GLU A 464 -3.10 1.26 -15.79
C GLU A 464 -2.44 -0.02 -16.38
N PHE A 465 -2.98 -0.52 -17.49
CA PHE A 465 -2.44 -1.68 -18.22
C PHE A 465 -1.90 -1.27 -19.59
N LEU A 466 -0.99 -2.06 -20.12
CA LEU A 466 -0.40 -1.90 -21.46
C LEU A 466 -0.59 -3.20 -22.30
N PRO A 467 -0.79 -3.07 -23.61
CA PRO A 467 -0.90 -1.82 -24.39
C PRO A 467 -2.16 -1.05 -24.06
N LEU A 468 -2.06 0.30 -24.14
CA LEU A 468 -3.21 1.16 -23.92
C LEU A 468 -4.15 1.08 -25.13
N PRO A 469 -5.46 0.79 -24.94
CA PRO A 469 -6.43 0.83 -26.02
C PRO A 469 -6.52 2.20 -26.70
N VAL A 470 -6.95 2.24 -27.94
CA VAL A 470 -7.18 3.49 -28.67
C VAL A 470 -8.66 3.67 -28.96
N LYS A 471 -9.06 4.91 -29.29
CA LYS A 471 -10.45 5.21 -29.68
C LYS A 471 -10.85 4.37 -30.91
N GLY A 472 -12.01 3.74 -30.83
CA GLY A 472 -12.56 2.83 -31.84
C GLY A 472 -12.25 1.35 -31.56
N ASP A 473 -11.36 1.04 -30.62
CA ASP A 473 -11.11 -0.36 -30.25
C ASP A 473 -12.37 -0.96 -29.63
N THR A 474 -12.63 -2.22 -30.01
CA THR A 474 -13.70 -3.03 -29.43
C THR A 474 -13.13 -4.12 -28.53
N GLY A 475 -13.82 -4.39 -27.47
CA GLY A 475 -13.42 -5.41 -26.50
C GLY A 475 -14.61 -5.81 -25.64
N THR A 476 -14.32 -6.43 -24.51
CA THR A 476 -15.34 -6.95 -23.60
C THR A 476 -15.39 -6.11 -22.33
N ALA A 477 -16.57 -5.64 -21.95
CA ALA A 477 -16.79 -5.07 -20.63
C ALA A 477 -16.94 -6.20 -19.60
N LEU A 478 -16.28 -6.02 -18.46
CA LEU A 478 -16.35 -6.93 -17.33
C LEU A 478 -17.10 -6.27 -16.16
N ASP A 479 -17.80 -7.07 -15.37
CA ASP A 479 -18.45 -6.63 -14.14
C ASP A 479 -17.45 -6.51 -12.96
N ARG A 480 -17.97 -6.23 -11.76
CA ARG A 480 -17.18 -6.14 -10.51
C ARG A 480 -16.46 -7.44 -10.14
N SER A 481 -16.98 -8.59 -10.57
CA SER A 481 -16.38 -9.91 -10.35
C SER A 481 -15.40 -10.33 -11.45
N GLY A 482 -15.25 -9.51 -12.51
CA GLY A 482 -14.45 -9.83 -13.67
C GLY A 482 -15.13 -10.74 -14.69
N LYS A 483 -16.44 -10.98 -14.57
CA LYS A 483 -17.21 -11.71 -15.58
C LYS A 483 -17.55 -10.82 -16.76
N GLU A 484 -17.54 -11.41 -17.95
CA GLU A 484 -17.93 -10.73 -19.18
C GLU A 484 -19.42 -10.41 -19.18
N VAL A 485 -19.79 -9.16 -19.49
CA VAL A 485 -21.19 -8.69 -19.48
C VAL A 485 -21.68 -8.22 -20.85
N CYS A 486 -20.86 -7.56 -21.63
CA CYS A 486 -21.23 -7.12 -22.98
C CYS A 486 -19.99 -6.75 -23.80
N GLN A 487 -20.21 -6.53 -25.10
CA GLN A 487 -19.21 -5.86 -25.94
C GLN A 487 -19.17 -4.36 -25.60
N ALA A 488 -17.98 -3.80 -25.64
CA ALA A 488 -17.72 -2.39 -25.38
C ALA A 488 -16.84 -1.79 -26.47
N GLU A 489 -17.12 -0.53 -26.84
CA GLU A 489 -16.31 0.28 -27.75
C GLU A 489 -15.61 1.39 -26.97
N ILE A 490 -14.32 1.58 -27.18
CA ILE A 490 -13.58 2.72 -26.60
C ILE A 490 -13.89 3.98 -27.38
N ILE A 491 -14.57 4.92 -26.75
CA ILE A 491 -14.96 6.20 -27.38
C ILE A 491 -13.99 7.33 -27.05
N GLU A 492 -13.26 7.23 -25.95
CA GLU A 492 -12.24 8.21 -25.57
C GLU A 492 -11.13 7.58 -24.71
N VAL A 493 -9.89 8.03 -24.91
CA VAL A 493 -8.74 7.72 -24.06
C VAL A 493 -8.05 9.02 -23.67
N LYS A 494 -7.95 9.29 -22.36
CA LYS A 494 -7.28 10.47 -21.82
C LYS A 494 -6.01 10.09 -21.08
N THR A 495 -4.88 10.68 -21.49
CA THR A 495 -3.58 10.55 -20.83
C THR A 495 -3.04 11.96 -20.57
N LEU A 496 -3.19 12.46 -19.36
CA LEU A 496 -2.70 13.79 -18.98
C LEU A 496 -1.53 13.66 -17.97
N LYS A 497 -0.58 14.57 -18.04
CA LYS A 497 0.52 14.63 -17.03
C LYS A 497 -0.03 14.72 -15.61
N ALA A 498 -1.15 15.45 -15.40
CA ALA A 498 -1.80 15.57 -14.11
C ALA A 498 -2.43 14.26 -13.58
N PHE A 499 -2.59 13.25 -14.42
CA PHE A 499 -3.12 11.94 -14.05
C PHE A 499 -2.04 10.99 -13.50
N ASP A 500 -0.77 11.37 -13.63
CA ASP A 500 0.37 10.62 -13.12
C ASP A 500 0.30 9.12 -13.46
N HIS A 501 0.40 8.82 -14.79
CA HIS A 501 0.37 7.47 -15.36
C HIS A 501 -0.94 6.66 -15.15
N THR A 502 -1.99 7.23 -14.60
CA THR A 502 -3.34 6.64 -14.65
C THR A 502 -4.03 7.16 -15.90
N SER A 503 -4.25 6.32 -16.90
CA SER A 503 -5.07 6.68 -18.08
C SER A 503 -6.54 6.55 -17.73
N LEU A 504 -7.38 7.32 -18.41
CA LEU A 504 -8.83 7.17 -18.34
C LEU A 504 -9.34 6.60 -19.66
N LEU A 505 -10.04 5.47 -19.59
CA LEU A 505 -10.78 4.92 -20.72
C LEU A 505 -12.25 5.26 -20.56
N THR A 506 -12.85 5.81 -21.61
CA THR A 506 -14.31 5.93 -21.70
C THR A 506 -14.81 4.92 -22.70
N MET A 507 -15.62 3.98 -22.23
CA MET A 507 -16.24 2.93 -23.05
C MET A 507 -17.74 3.17 -23.20
N LYS A 508 -18.27 2.84 -24.38
CA LYS A 508 -19.69 2.79 -24.69
C LYS A 508 -20.19 1.36 -24.47
N VAL A 509 -21.29 1.23 -23.75
CA VAL A 509 -21.95 -0.05 -23.44
C VAL A 509 -23.46 0.07 -23.60
N PRO A 510 -24.22 -1.02 -23.79
CA PRO A 510 -25.68 -0.98 -23.72
C PRO A 510 -26.18 -0.37 -22.40
N LEU A 511 -27.27 0.37 -22.43
CA LEU A 511 -27.78 1.14 -21.28
C LEU A 511 -28.08 0.24 -20.06
N ASP A 512 -28.62 -0.95 -20.28
CA ASP A 512 -28.92 -1.94 -19.24
C ASP A 512 -27.68 -2.54 -18.58
N MET A 513 -26.50 -2.35 -19.18
CA MET A 513 -25.19 -2.79 -18.64
C MET A 513 -24.44 -1.66 -17.90
N ALA A 514 -24.96 -0.44 -17.88
CA ALA A 514 -24.30 0.74 -17.30
C ALA A 514 -23.92 0.59 -15.83
N VAL A 515 -24.80 0.00 -15.01
CA VAL A 515 -24.56 -0.23 -13.57
C VAL A 515 -23.62 -1.40 -13.33
N LYS A 516 -23.50 -2.35 -14.28
CA LYS A 516 -22.75 -3.59 -14.14
C LYS A 516 -21.28 -3.46 -14.55
N ALA A 517 -21.05 -2.87 -15.74
CA ALA A 517 -19.72 -2.80 -16.35
C ALA A 517 -18.75 -1.93 -15.52
N ARG A 518 -17.56 -2.48 -15.16
CA ARG A 518 -16.57 -1.80 -14.32
C ARG A 518 -15.12 -1.98 -14.77
N PHE A 519 -14.89 -2.77 -15.81
CA PHE A 519 -13.56 -2.94 -16.40
C PHE A 519 -13.65 -3.22 -17.90
N TYR A 520 -12.55 -2.96 -18.61
CA TYR A 520 -12.42 -3.23 -20.05
C TYR A 520 -11.30 -4.22 -20.32
N LYS A 521 -11.62 -5.30 -21.01
CA LYS A 521 -10.70 -6.30 -21.52
C LYS A 521 -10.56 -6.11 -23.03
N SER A 522 -9.35 -5.80 -23.50
CA SER A 522 -9.06 -5.62 -24.91
C SER A 522 -9.34 -6.91 -25.71
N GLY A 523 -10.00 -6.78 -26.86
CA GLY A 523 -10.34 -7.91 -27.73
C GLY A 523 -9.15 -8.53 -28.50
N GLY A 524 -7.94 -7.97 -28.37
CA GLY A 524 -6.78 -8.29 -29.20
C GLY A 524 -5.59 -8.96 -28.51
N CYS A 525 -5.74 -9.51 -27.31
CA CYS A 525 -4.67 -10.27 -26.64
C CYS A 525 -5.18 -11.63 -26.16
N SER A 526 -5.37 -12.57 -27.08
CA SER A 526 -5.21 -13.98 -26.76
C SER A 526 -3.70 -14.17 -26.50
N HIS A 527 -3.28 -14.21 -25.24
CA HIS A 527 -1.99 -14.77 -24.89
C HIS A 527 -2.09 -16.29 -25.12
N GLU A 528 -1.70 -16.75 -26.33
CA GLU A 528 -1.27 -18.11 -26.56
C GLU A 528 0.04 -18.37 -25.82
#